data_eefac1160badd895ed07ddb5e0f727ee
#
_entry.id   eefac1160badd895ed07ddb5e0f727ee
#
_cell.length_a   1.000
_cell.length_b   1.000
_cell.length_c   1.000
_cell.angle_alpha   90.00
_cell.angle_beta   90.00
_cell.angle_gamma   90.00
#
_symmetry.space_group_name_H-M   'P 1'
#
loop_
_entity.id
_entity.type
_entity.pdbx_description
1 polymer ?
#
loop_
_entity_poly.entity_id
_entity_poly.type
_entity_poly.pdbx_seq_one_letter_code
_entity_poly.pdbx_strand_id
1 'polypeptide(L)'
;MILSRLEDMKAEETVTIDLRGKSAFSDYMVVTTGRSNRHVGAVAENVAKGLKETGVKGIHIEGLPNCDWVLIDSGDVIVHVFRPEVREFYNLERLWTQNTATAKTV
;
A
#
# COMPACT_ATOMS: atom_id res chain seq x y z
N MET A 1 12.17 -0.66 6.18
CA MET A 1 11.88 -2.09 6.01
C MET A 1 10.87 -2.35 4.88
N ILE A 2 9.71 -1.71 4.91
CA ILE A 2 8.69 -1.94 3.88
C ILE A 2 9.21 -1.62 2.49
N LEU A 3 9.80 -0.44 2.28
CA LEU A 3 10.29 -0.04 0.97
C LEU A 3 11.38 -0.96 0.45
N SER A 4 12.28 -1.41 1.32
CA SER A 4 13.34 -2.32 0.90
C SER A 4 12.78 -3.68 0.48
N ARG A 5 11.75 -4.16 1.15
CA ARG A 5 11.11 -5.43 0.77
C ARG A 5 10.36 -5.31 -0.55
N LEU A 6 9.72 -4.18 -0.79
CA LEU A 6 9.05 -3.94 -2.07
C LEU A 6 10.08 -3.92 -3.21
N GLU A 7 11.21 -3.30 -3.00
CA GLU A 7 12.29 -3.27 -3.97
C GLU A 7 12.84 -4.66 -4.22
N ASP A 8 13.09 -5.43 -3.16
CA ASP A 8 13.60 -6.80 -3.27
C ASP A 8 12.64 -7.70 -4.04
N MET A 9 11.33 -7.48 -3.89
CA MET A 9 10.31 -8.23 -4.60
C MET A 9 10.01 -7.68 -5.99
N LYS A 10 10.73 -6.65 -6.41
CA LYS A 10 10.57 -5.99 -7.71
C LYS A 10 9.17 -5.43 -7.93
N ALA A 11 8.57 -4.93 -6.86
CA ALA A 11 7.33 -4.16 -6.97
C ALA A 11 7.63 -2.88 -7.74
N GLU A 12 6.65 -2.41 -8.49
CA GLU A 12 6.83 -1.29 -9.42
C GLU A 12 6.10 -0.04 -8.98
N GLU A 13 6.64 1.11 -9.38
CA GLU A 13 6.00 2.41 -9.18
C GLU A 13 5.54 2.62 -7.72
N THR A 14 6.44 2.41 -6.80
CA THR A 14 6.15 2.57 -5.38
C THR A 14 6.11 4.05 -5.01
N VAL A 15 4.99 4.46 -4.41
CA VAL A 15 4.77 5.83 -3.94
C VAL A 15 4.46 5.81 -2.46
N THR A 16 5.10 6.67 -1.71
CA THR A 16 4.81 6.86 -0.28
C THR A 16 4.10 8.18 -0.10
N ILE A 17 2.95 8.14 0.57
CA ILE A 17 2.13 9.32 0.83
C ILE A 17 2.12 9.58 2.32
N ASP A 18 2.48 10.80 2.70
CA ASP A 18 2.47 11.22 4.10
C ASP A 18 1.04 11.59 4.48
N LEU A 19 0.49 10.87 5.45
CA LEU A 19 -0.87 11.08 5.93
C LEU A 19 -0.91 11.83 7.26
N ARG A 20 0.23 12.17 7.81
CA ARG A 20 0.28 12.88 9.09
C ARG A 20 -0.41 14.24 8.96
N GLY A 21 -1.37 14.48 9.84
CA GLY A 21 -2.19 15.68 9.78
C GLY A 21 -3.37 15.60 8.81
N LYS A 22 -3.47 14.52 8.02
CA LYS A 22 -4.56 14.32 7.06
C LYS A 22 -5.44 13.13 7.43
N SER A 23 -4.91 12.19 8.18
CA SER A 23 -5.63 11.01 8.63
C SER A 23 -5.39 10.81 10.11
N ALA A 24 -6.45 10.46 10.83
CA ALA A 24 -6.38 10.14 12.25
C ALA A 24 -5.93 8.69 12.48
N PHE A 25 -5.88 7.88 11.42
CA PHE A 25 -5.69 6.43 11.57
C PHE A 25 -4.28 5.96 11.24
N SER A 26 -3.65 6.55 10.23
CA SER A 26 -2.33 6.11 9.80
C SER A 26 -1.46 7.31 9.46
N ASP A 27 -0.15 7.12 9.61
CA ASP A 27 0.83 8.16 9.32
C ASP A 27 1.26 8.17 7.86
N TYR A 28 1.29 7.00 7.25
CA TYR A 28 1.77 6.84 5.87
C TYR A 28 0.94 5.84 5.10
N MET A 29 0.82 6.07 3.80
CA MET A 29 0.24 5.13 2.86
C MET A 29 1.31 4.82 1.82
N VAL A 30 1.51 3.55 1.53
CA VAL A 30 2.40 3.12 0.46
C VAL A 30 1.55 2.47 -0.61
N VAL A 31 1.71 2.92 -1.85
CA VAL A 31 1.01 2.36 -3.00
C VAL A 31 2.04 1.80 -3.95
N THR A 32 1.87 0.55 -4.35
CA THR A 32 2.81 -0.11 -5.23
C THR A 32 2.08 -1.07 -6.16
N THR A 33 2.78 -1.54 -7.19
CA THR A 33 2.20 -2.37 -8.23
C THR A 33 2.93 -3.70 -8.33
N GLY A 34 2.15 -4.79 -8.40
CA GLY A 34 2.64 -6.11 -8.78
C GLY A 34 2.18 -6.41 -10.20
N ARG A 35 3.00 -7.12 -10.97
CA ARG A 35 2.74 -7.35 -12.39
C ARG A 35 1.63 -8.35 -12.68
N SER A 36 1.31 -9.19 -11.72
CA SER A 36 0.29 -10.23 -11.86
C SER A 36 -0.32 -10.50 -10.49
N ASN A 37 -1.44 -11.23 -10.46
CA ASN A 37 -2.07 -11.65 -9.21
C ASN A 37 -1.07 -12.39 -8.31
N ARG A 38 -0.30 -13.29 -8.90
CA ARG A 38 0.69 -14.06 -8.15
C ARG A 38 1.77 -13.15 -7.57
N HIS A 39 2.23 -12.18 -8.35
CA HIS A 39 3.25 -11.23 -7.90
C HIS A 39 2.70 -10.34 -6.79
N VAL A 40 1.48 -9.83 -6.95
CA VAL A 40 0.81 -9.03 -5.92
C VAL A 40 0.73 -9.82 -4.60
N GLY A 41 0.28 -11.06 -4.66
CA GLY A 41 0.18 -11.90 -3.47
C GLY A 41 1.53 -12.13 -2.81
N ALA A 42 2.56 -12.44 -3.61
CA ALA A 42 3.90 -12.67 -3.08
C ALA A 42 4.48 -11.41 -2.42
N VAL A 43 4.29 -10.26 -3.05
CA VAL A 43 4.73 -8.97 -2.49
C VAL A 43 4.04 -8.71 -1.16
N ALA A 44 2.72 -8.86 -1.12
CA ALA A 44 1.94 -8.61 0.08
C ALA A 44 2.35 -9.53 1.23
N GLU A 45 2.53 -10.83 0.94
CA GLU A 45 2.95 -11.78 1.97
C GLU A 45 4.35 -11.49 2.48
N ASN A 46 5.26 -11.07 1.62
CA ASN A 46 6.61 -10.71 2.01
C ASN A 46 6.61 -9.50 2.95
N VAL A 47 5.84 -8.48 2.63
CA VAL A 47 5.71 -7.29 3.47
C VAL A 47 5.11 -7.66 4.83
N ALA A 48 4.04 -8.45 4.82
CA ALA A 48 3.38 -8.87 6.06
C ALA A 48 4.35 -9.67 6.94
N LYS A 49 5.13 -10.56 6.34
CA LYS A 49 6.12 -11.34 7.07
C LYS A 49 7.17 -10.43 7.73
N GLY A 50 7.64 -9.43 6.98
CA GLY A 50 8.59 -8.47 7.51
C GLY A 50 8.04 -7.68 8.68
N LEU A 51 6.79 -7.26 8.59
CA LEU A 51 6.14 -6.55 9.68
C LEU A 51 6.04 -7.42 10.94
N LYS A 52 5.69 -8.70 10.77
CA LYS A 52 5.64 -9.62 11.90
C LYS A 52 7.01 -9.84 12.52
N GLU A 53 8.03 -9.96 11.69
CA GLU A 53 9.40 -10.16 12.17
C GLU A 53 9.93 -8.96 12.94
N THR A 54 9.44 -7.76 12.65
CA THR A 54 9.82 -6.56 13.40
C THR A 54 8.96 -6.33 14.64
N GLY A 55 8.07 -7.26 14.95
CA GLY A 55 7.28 -7.21 16.18
C GLY A 55 5.96 -6.47 16.06
N VAL A 56 5.56 -6.10 14.86
CA VAL A 56 4.26 -5.44 14.65
C VAL A 56 3.15 -6.45 14.89
N LYS A 57 2.17 -6.06 15.71
CA LYS A 57 1.03 -6.90 16.04
C LYS A 57 -0.25 -6.32 15.45
N GLY A 58 -1.25 -7.18 15.29
CA GLY A 58 -2.55 -6.73 14.83
C GLY A 58 -2.58 -6.35 13.36
N ILE A 59 -1.72 -6.97 12.55
CA ILE A 59 -1.69 -6.71 11.12
C ILE A 59 -2.96 -7.25 10.48
N HIS A 60 -3.65 -6.39 9.74
CA HIS A 60 -4.85 -6.78 9.01
C HIS A 60 -4.55 -6.82 7.53
N ILE A 61 -4.94 -7.92 6.87
CA ILE A 61 -4.68 -8.12 5.45
C ILE A 61 -5.99 -8.49 4.77
N GLU A 62 -6.29 -7.81 3.66
CA GLU A 62 -7.46 -8.10 2.86
C GLU A 62 -7.08 -8.20 1.38
N GLY A 63 -7.82 -9.03 0.64
CA GLY A 63 -7.68 -9.15 -0.79
C GLY A 63 -6.78 -10.28 -1.26
N LEU A 64 -6.20 -11.07 -0.35
CA LEU A 64 -5.29 -12.16 -0.74
C LEU A 64 -5.90 -13.19 -1.68
N PRO A 65 -7.15 -13.64 -1.49
CA PRO A 65 -7.69 -14.67 -2.38
C PRO A 65 -7.65 -14.29 -3.85
N ASN A 66 -8.01 -13.06 -4.19
CA ASN A 66 -8.03 -12.60 -5.58
C ASN A 66 -6.72 -11.96 -6.02
N CYS A 67 -6.04 -11.29 -5.10
CA CYS A 67 -4.78 -10.59 -5.36
C CYS A 67 -4.85 -9.56 -6.48
N ASP A 68 -6.01 -8.94 -6.66
CA ASP A 68 -6.17 -7.79 -7.55
C ASP A 68 -5.72 -6.51 -6.84
N TRP A 69 -6.05 -6.43 -5.57
CA TRP A 69 -5.75 -5.30 -4.70
C TRP A 69 -5.63 -5.86 -3.28
N VAL A 70 -4.43 -5.89 -2.76
CA VAL A 70 -4.18 -6.35 -1.39
C VAL A 70 -3.87 -5.17 -0.51
N LEU A 71 -4.57 -5.09 0.59
CA LEU A 71 -4.38 -4.07 1.62
C LEU A 71 -3.68 -4.71 2.81
N ILE A 72 -2.62 -4.08 3.29
CA ILE A 72 -1.94 -4.50 4.51
C ILE A 72 -1.98 -3.31 5.48
N ASP A 73 -2.73 -3.45 6.56
CA ASP A 73 -2.88 -2.40 7.56
C ASP A 73 -2.07 -2.80 8.79
N SER A 74 -1.03 -2.04 9.07
CA SER A 74 -0.18 -2.25 10.25
C SER A 74 -0.38 -1.18 11.33
N GLY A 75 -1.41 -0.36 11.18
CA GLY A 75 -1.69 0.74 12.10
C GLY A 75 -1.07 2.04 11.63
N ASP A 76 0.23 2.17 11.76
CA ASP A 76 0.93 3.40 11.37
C ASP A 76 1.07 3.54 9.85
N VAL A 77 1.15 2.41 9.15
CA VAL A 77 1.36 2.39 7.71
C VAL A 77 0.33 1.46 7.08
N ILE A 78 -0.27 1.93 6.00
CA ILE A 78 -1.16 1.12 5.16
C ILE A 78 -0.46 0.91 3.82
N VAL A 79 -0.33 -0.35 3.41
CA VAL A 79 0.30 -0.69 2.13
C VAL A 79 -0.78 -1.21 1.19
N HIS A 80 -0.85 -0.62 0.01
CA HIS A 80 -1.73 -1.06 -1.07
C HIS A 80 -0.89 -1.65 -2.17
N VAL A 81 -1.12 -2.91 -2.51
CA VAL A 81 -0.46 -3.59 -3.63
C VAL A 81 -1.51 -3.90 -4.67
N PHE A 82 -1.37 -3.33 -5.85
CA PHE A 82 -2.34 -3.45 -6.93
C PHE A 82 -1.76 -4.13 -8.15
N ARG A 83 -2.62 -4.79 -8.93
CA ARG A 83 -2.29 -5.03 -10.34
C ARG A 83 -2.38 -3.68 -11.08
N PRO A 84 -1.63 -3.52 -12.18
CA PRO A 84 -1.56 -2.21 -12.86
C PRO A 84 -2.93 -1.63 -13.24
N GLU A 85 -3.80 -2.43 -13.83
CA GLU A 85 -5.10 -1.96 -14.27
C GLU A 85 -6.02 -1.57 -13.12
N VAL A 86 -5.88 -2.26 -11.98
CA VAL A 86 -6.69 -1.96 -10.79
C VAL A 86 -6.23 -0.66 -10.17
N ARG A 87 -4.91 -0.47 -10.07
CA ARG A 87 -4.33 0.77 -9.56
C ARG A 87 -4.79 1.97 -10.37
N GLU A 88 -4.73 1.85 -11.68
CA GLU A 88 -5.14 2.92 -12.57
C GLU A 88 -6.62 3.25 -12.41
N PHE A 89 -7.45 2.22 -12.29
CA PHE A 89 -8.89 2.40 -12.14
C PHE A 89 -9.26 3.15 -10.87
N TYR A 90 -8.72 2.73 -9.72
CA TYR A 90 -9.06 3.35 -8.45
C TYR A 90 -8.26 4.62 -8.15
N ASN A 91 -7.00 4.64 -8.53
CA ASN A 91 -6.12 5.81 -8.41
C ASN A 91 -6.13 6.44 -7.01
N LEU A 92 -5.95 5.60 -5.98
CA LEU A 92 -5.99 6.05 -4.58
C LEU A 92 -4.91 7.09 -4.27
N GLU A 93 -3.74 6.93 -4.84
CA GLU A 93 -2.64 7.85 -4.61
C GLU A 93 -3.00 9.26 -5.07
N ARG A 94 -3.70 9.38 -6.18
CA ARG A 94 -4.15 10.65 -6.69
C ARG A 94 -5.19 11.28 -5.78
N LEU A 95 -6.10 10.46 -5.25
CA LEU A 95 -7.11 10.91 -4.31
C LEU A 95 -6.46 11.60 -3.11
N TRP A 96 -5.46 10.96 -2.51
CA TRP A 96 -4.80 11.50 -1.33
C TRP A 96 -3.89 12.68 -1.64
N THR A 97 -3.15 12.63 -2.73
CA THR A 97 -2.25 13.72 -3.11
C THR A 97 -3.03 14.95 -3.57
N GLN A 98 -4.10 14.75 -4.33
CA GLN A 98 -4.93 15.85 -4.81
C GLN A 98 -5.78 16.46 -3.71
N ASN A 99 -6.17 15.69 -2.71
CA ASN A 99 -6.93 16.26 -1.61
C ASN A 99 -6.20 17.41 -0.93
N THR A 100 -4.89 17.33 -0.89
CA THR A 100 -4.09 18.41 -0.35
C THR A 100 -4.20 19.65 -1.23
N ALA A 101 -4.34 19.46 -2.54
CA ALA A 101 -4.44 20.55 -3.50
C ALA A 101 -5.90 20.92 -3.75
N THR A 102 -6.78 19.95 -3.83
CA THR A 102 -8.18 20.17 -4.20
C THR A 102 -9.01 20.73 -3.07
N ALA A 103 -8.58 20.59 -1.85
CA ALA A 103 -9.24 21.29 -0.75
C ALA A 103 -9.33 22.79 -1.04
N LYS A 104 -8.53 23.25 -1.97
CA LYS A 104 -8.51 24.65 -2.38
C LYS A 104 -9.45 24.93 -3.53
N THR A 105 -9.74 23.93 -4.34
CA THR A 105 -10.51 24.13 -5.58
C THR A 105 -11.96 23.73 -5.45
N VAL A 106 -12.26 22.97 -4.45
CA VAL A 106 -13.63 22.55 -4.16
C VAL A 106 -14.31 23.43 -3.12
#